data_67790c6585efcd98847a7cccb4c9fc5a
#
_entry.id   67790c6585efcd98847a7cccb4c9fc5a
#
_cell.length_a   1.000
_cell.length_b   1.000
_cell.length_c   1.000
_cell.angle_alpha   90.00
_cell.angle_beta   90.00
_cell.angle_gamma   90.00
#
_symmetry.space_group_name_H-M   'P 1'
#
loop_
_entity.id
_entity.type
_entity.pdbx_description
1 polymer ?
#
loop_
_entity_poly.entity_id
_entity_poly.type
_entity_poly.pdbx_seq_one_letter_code
_entity_poly.pdbx_strand_id
1 'polypeptide(L)'
;MSYSFTEKKRIRKSFAKRPSVLEVPSLLETQLHSYHEFLQADVPAAERRDEGLQGAFKSIFPIVSHNGLARLEFQEYILDDPVFDVSECQLRGLNYCSRLRAKVRLVIFDRDQPKQSTVKEIRESEVYMGEIPLMTKKGSFIINGTERVIVSQLHRSPGVFFEHDRGKTHSSGKLLFSARIIPYRGSWLDFEFDAKDILHFRIDRRRKMPGTIMLKALGMTPESILKQFYEFDRYTLTQDGATLEIIPSRLRGEIAAFDIKDPEGKVIVAKDKRINARHVREIEKLGITELPVPLDNLIGKVIATNLYDEDSGEVVANANDEITPELLEKIREHGIDSFDTLYINELNRGPYISDTLRLDETGFLSIHRHSGRDDCPSGQYRQPGLRRCEAER
;
A
#
# COMPACT_ATOMS: atom_id res chain seq x y z
N MET A 1 14.62 47.92 42.22
CA MET A 1 13.94 48.13 40.92
C MET A 1 14.14 49.58 40.51
N SER A 2 14.71 49.85 39.35
CA SER A 2 14.80 51.22 38.82
C SER A 2 13.54 51.50 38.00
N TYR A 3 12.85 52.59 38.34
CA TYR A 3 11.72 53.08 37.59
C TYR A 3 12.15 54.34 36.86
N SER A 4 11.76 54.51 35.61
CA SER A 4 11.93 55.77 34.90
C SER A 4 10.54 56.40 34.65
N PHE A 5 10.47 57.71 34.87
CA PHE A 5 9.23 58.47 34.62
C PHE A 5 9.39 59.22 33.30
N THR A 6 8.39 59.17 32.45
CA THR A 6 8.30 60.00 31.27
C THR A 6 7.48 61.25 31.57
N GLU A 7 7.56 62.28 30.75
CA GLU A 7 6.77 63.50 30.87
C GLU A 7 5.27 63.26 30.99
N LYS A 8 4.78 62.15 30.45
CA LYS A 8 3.39 61.69 30.57
C LYS A 8 3.12 60.88 31.84
N LYS A 9 4.00 60.90 32.84
CA LYS A 9 3.88 60.18 34.11
C LYS A 9 3.70 58.66 33.94
N ARG A 10 4.21 58.06 32.85
CA ARG A 10 4.20 56.61 32.66
C ARG A 10 5.35 55.99 33.39
N ILE A 11 5.09 55.04 34.29
CA ILE A 11 6.10 54.30 34.99
C ILE A 11 6.60 53.20 34.04
N ARG A 12 7.87 53.23 33.65
CA ARG A 12 8.52 52.22 32.85
C ARG A 12 9.36 51.33 33.74
N LYS A 13 9.12 50.03 33.69
CA LYS A 13 9.90 49.06 34.43
C LYS A 13 11.10 48.64 33.60
N SER A 14 12.31 48.77 34.12
CA SER A 14 13.51 48.26 33.47
C SER A 14 13.69 46.77 33.76
N PHE A 15 13.87 45.98 32.74
CA PHE A 15 14.16 44.55 32.83
C PHE A 15 15.65 44.23 32.58
N ALA A 16 16.52 45.24 32.36
CA ALA A 16 17.90 45.06 31.96
C ALA A 16 18.77 44.25 32.94
N LYS A 17 18.43 44.23 34.23
CA LYS A 17 19.16 43.47 35.28
C LYS A 17 18.37 42.31 35.88
N ARG A 18 17.29 41.89 35.22
CA ARG A 18 16.55 40.73 35.70
C ARG A 18 17.15 39.47 35.12
N PRO A 19 17.27 38.40 35.96
CA PRO A 19 17.66 37.09 35.43
C PRO A 19 16.66 36.66 34.36
N SER A 20 17.15 36.02 33.31
CA SER A 20 16.35 35.42 32.29
C SER A 20 15.51 34.29 32.95
N VAL A 21 14.20 34.33 32.78
CA VAL A 21 13.27 33.29 33.29
C VAL A 21 13.24 32.09 32.37
N LEU A 22 13.41 32.34 31.07
CA LEU A 22 13.48 31.33 30.02
C LEU A 22 14.68 31.63 29.14
N GLU A 23 15.44 30.61 28.83
CA GLU A 23 16.49 30.69 27.83
C GLU A 23 15.85 30.84 26.43
N VAL A 24 16.46 31.70 25.62
CA VAL A 24 16.01 31.81 24.21
C VAL A 24 16.44 30.56 23.47
N PRO A 25 15.50 29.77 22.89
CA PRO A 25 15.87 28.56 22.15
C PRO A 25 16.73 28.98 20.94
N SER A 26 17.67 28.09 20.57
CA SER A 26 18.47 28.30 19.37
C SER A 26 17.57 28.22 18.14
N LEU A 27 17.46 29.35 17.41
CA LEU A 27 16.63 29.41 16.18
C LEU A 27 17.22 28.60 15.01
N LEU A 28 18.49 28.21 15.09
CA LEU A 28 19.22 27.43 14.09
C LEU A 28 19.33 25.97 14.46
N GLU A 29 18.84 25.56 15.63
CA GLU A 29 19.01 24.22 16.16
C GLU A 29 18.42 23.16 15.23
N THR A 30 17.26 23.41 14.67
CA THR A 30 16.60 22.49 13.72
C THR A 30 17.50 22.16 12.53
N GLN A 31 18.18 23.16 11.97
CA GLN A 31 19.07 22.95 10.82
C GLN A 31 20.37 22.27 11.23
N LEU A 32 21.00 22.73 12.30
CA LEU A 32 22.25 22.15 12.81
C LEU A 32 22.04 20.69 13.22
N HIS A 33 20.99 20.41 13.98
CA HIS A 33 20.69 19.08 14.48
C HIS A 33 20.34 18.10 13.35
N SER A 34 19.47 18.49 12.42
CA SER A 34 19.09 17.62 11.31
C SER A 34 20.27 17.27 10.39
N TYR A 35 21.20 18.21 10.18
CA TYR A 35 22.37 17.93 9.36
C TYR A 35 23.41 17.09 10.10
N HIS A 36 23.56 17.30 11.40
CA HIS A 36 24.39 16.45 12.27
C HIS A 36 23.86 15.00 12.30
N GLU A 37 22.55 14.83 12.46
CA GLU A 37 21.92 13.51 12.38
C GLU A 37 22.03 12.87 11.00
N PHE A 38 21.96 13.68 9.93
CA PHE A 38 22.17 13.21 8.57
C PHE A 38 23.57 12.64 8.36
N LEU A 39 24.61 13.35 8.79
CA LEU A 39 26.00 12.95 8.61
C LEU A 39 26.47 11.90 9.62
N GLN A 40 25.99 11.94 10.86
CA GLN A 40 26.43 11.11 11.98
C GLN A 40 27.98 10.99 12.05
N ALA A 41 28.69 12.11 11.79
CA ALA A 41 30.14 12.12 11.66
C ALA A 41 30.86 11.75 12.97
N ASP A 42 30.34 12.23 14.11
CA ASP A 42 30.92 12.03 15.42
C ASP A 42 30.55 10.69 16.08
N VAL A 43 29.67 9.91 15.42
CA VAL A 43 29.20 8.63 15.93
C VAL A 43 30.05 7.49 15.37
N PRO A 44 30.57 6.57 16.21
CA PRO A 44 31.27 5.38 15.75
C PRO A 44 30.43 4.56 14.77
N ALA A 45 31.05 3.96 13.74
CA ALA A 45 30.35 3.25 12.69
C ALA A 45 29.37 2.16 13.18
N ALA A 46 29.70 1.49 14.28
CA ALA A 46 28.86 0.46 14.89
C ALA A 46 27.59 0.97 15.57
N GLU A 47 27.59 2.24 16.00
CA GLU A 47 26.48 2.85 16.76
C GLU A 47 25.62 3.78 15.89
N ARG A 48 25.98 3.95 14.61
CA ARG A 48 25.23 4.78 13.68
C ARG A 48 23.82 4.23 13.44
N ARG A 49 22.83 5.11 13.52
CA ARG A 49 21.43 4.77 13.21
C ARG A 49 21.26 4.61 11.70
N ASP A 50 20.29 3.76 11.30
CA ASP A 50 19.95 3.53 9.88
C ASP A 50 19.11 4.68 9.31
N GLU A 51 19.58 5.91 9.50
CA GLU A 51 18.96 7.16 9.05
C GLU A 51 19.98 8.00 8.28
N GLY A 52 19.51 9.00 7.54
CA GLY A 52 20.36 9.92 6.80
C GLY A 52 21.29 9.22 5.81
N LEU A 53 22.58 9.53 5.88
CA LEU A 53 23.60 8.98 4.97
C LEU A 53 23.81 7.47 5.18
N GLN A 54 23.78 7.00 6.42
CA GLN A 54 23.90 5.58 6.74
C GLN A 54 22.71 4.78 6.16
N GLY A 55 21.48 5.29 6.34
CA GLY A 55 20.29 4.69 5.79
C GLY A 55 20.31 4.65 4.26
N ALA A 56 20.84 5.71 3.60
CA ALA A 56 20.98 5.74 2.15
C ALA A 56 21.92 4.63 1.64
N PHE A 57 23.06 4.41 2.28
CA PHE A 57 23.95 3.30 1.93
C PHE A 57 23.29 1.94 2.19
N LYS A 58 22.73 1.72 3.36
CA LYS A 58 22.06 0.44 3.71
C LYS A 58 20.85 0.11 2.83
N SER A 59 20.19 1.10 2.25
CA SER A 59 19.05 0.86 1.33
C SER A 59 19.49 0.27 -0.02
N ILE A 60 20.74 0.52 -0.43
CA ILE A 60 21.28 0.05 -1.71
C ILE A 60 22.08 -1.24 -1.53
N PHE A 61 22.86 -1.33 -0.46
CA PHE A 61 23.68 -2.50 -0.17
C PHE A 61 22.92 -3.52 0.69
N PRO A 62 23.17 -4.83 0.50
CA PRO A 62 24.17 -5.43 -0.36
C PRO A 62 23.75 -5.48 -1.83
N ILE A 63 24.69 -5.24 -2.74
CA ILE A 63 24.49 -5.39 -4.18
C ILE A 63 24.93 -6.80 -4.56
N VAL A 64 24.02 -7.60 -5.11
CA VAL A 64 24.28 -8.97 -5.54
C VAL A 64 24.38 -9.00 -7.04
N SER A 65 25.40 -9.71 -7.57
CA SER A 65 25.54 -9.93 -9.02
C SER A 65 24.38 -10.76 -9.57
N HIS A 66 24.04 -10.57 -10.84
CA HIS A 66 22.96 -11.33 -11.52
C HIS A 66 23.12 -12.85 -11.36
N ASN A 67 24.36 -13.34 -11.35
CA ASN A 67 24.68 -14.78 -11.21
C ASN A 67 24.74 -15.25 -9.74
N GLY A 68 24.52 -14.37 -8.77
CA GLY A 68 24.62 -14.70 -7.34
C GLY A 68 26.04 -15.03 -6.84
N LEU A 69 27.06 -14.95 -7.70
CA LEU A 69 28.42 -15.35 -7.38
C LEU A 69 29.29 -14.28 -6.72
N ALA A 70 28.84 -13.06 -6.70
CA ALA A 70 29.51 -11.95 -6.05
C ALA A 70 28.50 -11.08 -5.29
N ARG A 71 28.89 -10.64 -4.10
CA ARG A 71 28.12 -9.77 -3.25
C ARG A 71 29.00 -8.63 -2.75
N LEU A 72 28.57 -7.39 -3.01
CA LEU A 72 29.24 -6.19 -2.53
C LEU A 72 28.49 -5.69 -1.28
N GLU A 73 29.19 -5.67 -0.14
CA GLU A 73 28.67 -5.26 1.15
C GLU A 73 29.23 -3.90 1.55
N PHE A 74 28.41 -3.05 2.08
CA PHE A 74 28.82 -1.81 2.71
C PHE A 74 29.21 -2.08 4.17
N GLN A 75 30.35 -1.54 4.60
CA GLN A 75 30.81 -1.64 5.98
C GLN A 75 30.60 -0.32 6.73
N GLU A 76 31.26 0.71 6.26
CA GLU A 76 31.21 2.03 6.88
C GLU A 76 31.52 3.13 5.85
N TYR A 77 31.13 4.35 6.15
CA TYR A 77 31.63 5.52 5.43
C TYR A 77 32.54 6.35 6.34
N ILE A 78 33.49 7.01 5.72
CA ILE A 78 34.51 7.83 6.34
C ILE A 78 34.39 9.24 5.74
N LEU A 79 34.30 10.24 6.61
CA LEU A 79 34.33 11.64 6.24
C LEU A 79 35.70 12.18 6.64
N ASP A 80 36.48 12.65 5.65
CA ASP A 80 37.78 13.26 5.91
C ASP A 80 37.60 14.67 6.43
N ASP A 81 38.63 15.22 7.10
CA ASP A 81 38.68 16.61 7.47
C ASP A 81 38.68 17.51 6.22
N PRO A 82 38.02 18.67 6.28
CA PRO A 82 38.00 19.60 5.17
C PRO A 82 39.42 20.11 4.87
N VAL A 83 39.76 20.18 3.57
CA VAL A 83 41.07 20.59 3.12
C VAL A 83 41.32 22.07 3.39
N PHE A 84 40.28 22.89 3.30
CA PHE A 84 40.34 24.35 3.47
C PHE A 84 39.35 24.81 4.53
N ASP A 85 39.74 25.84 5.27
CA ASP A 85 38.85 26.49 6.23
C ASP A 85 37.77 27.32 5.53
N VAL A 86 36.71 27.66 6.27
CA VAL A 86 35.55 28.44 5.78
C VAL A 86 35.99 29.76 5.15
N SER A 87 36.90 30.51 5.82
CA SER A 87 37.42 31.78 5.34
C SER A 87 38.21 31.66 4.04
N GLU A 88 38.99 30.60 3.92
CA GLU A 88 39.79 30.33 2.73
C GLU A 88 38.92 29.89 1.55
N CYS A 89 37.89 29.08 1.79
CA CYS A 89 36.91 28.72 0.78
C CYS A 89 36.16 29.96 0.23
N GLN A 90 35.80 30.89 1.09
CA GLN A 90 35.18 32.17 0.67
C GLN A 90 36.09 33.02 -0.19
N LEU A 91 37.34 33.16 0.21
CA LEU A 91 38.32 33.97 -0.52
C LEU A 91 38.71 33.38 -1.88
N ARG A 92 38.83 32.08 -1.96
CA ARG A 92 39.24 31.35 -3.17
C ARG A 92 38.08 30.96 -4.08
N GLY A 93 36.83 31.15 -3.65
CA GLY A 93 35.66 30.73 -4.42
C GLY A 93 35.45 29.21 -4.46
N LEU A 94 35.87 28.50 -3.41
CA LEU A 94 35.81 27.06 -3.30
C LEU A 94 34.61 26.61 -2.47
N ASN A 95 34.38 25.29 -2.46
CA ASN A 95 33.34 24.66 -1.62
C ASN A 95 33.95 24.23 -0.28
N TYR A 96 33.24 24.49 0.81
CA TYR A 96 33.56 23.92 2.12
C TYR A 96 32.94 22.53 2.21
N CYS A 97 33.74 21.50 1.95
CA CYS A 97 33.28 20.12 1.83
C CYS A 97 34.26 19.12 2.46
N SER A 98 33.77 17.96 2.78
CA SER A 98 34.52 16.78 3.21
C SER A 98 34.53 15.74 2.09
N ARG A 99 35.65 15.03 1.97
CA ARG A 99 35.73 13.86 1.08
C ARG A 99 35.02 12.68 1.72
N LEU A 100 34.07 12.10 0.99
CA LEU A 100 33.35 10.91 1.40
C LEU A 100 34.01 9.67 0.80
N ARG A 101 34.46 8.77 1.66
CA ARG A 101 34.92 7.44 1.28
C ARG A 101 34.00 6.39 1.88
N ALA A 102 33.73 5.32 1.14
CA ALA A 102 32.98 4.17 1.61
C ALA A 102 33.90 2.95 1.65
N LYS A 103 33.95 2.29 2.79
CA LYS A 103 34.62 1.00 2.94
C LYS A 103 33.65 -0.09 2.54
N VAL A 104 34.01 -0.81 1.49
CA VAL A 104 33.17 -1.88 0.91
C VAL A 104 33.90 -3.20 0.94
N ARG A 105 33.14 -4.27 1.07
CA ARG A 105 33.62 -5.65 1.06
C ARG A 105 33.01 -6.38 -0.12
N LEU A 106 33.86 -6.90 -1.00
CA LEU A 106 33.45 -7.77 -2.09
C LEU A 106 33.65 -9.22 -1.65
N VAL A 107 32.55 -9.97 -1.59
CA VAL A 107 32.51 -11.39 -1.28
C VAL A 107 32.28 -12.16 -2.57
N ILE A 108 33.20 -13.05 -2.94
CA ILE A 108 33.09 -13.89 -4.12
C ILE A 108 32.81 -15.32 -3.66
N PHE A 109 31.77 -15.93 -4.20
CA PHE A 109 31.33 -17.28 -3.90
C PHE A 109 31.85 -18.27 -4.95
N ASP A 110 32.03 -19.52 -4.54
CA ASP A 110 32.47 -20.58 -5.46
C ASP A 110 31.31 -21.11 -6.31
N ARG A 111 31.58 -21.41 -7.58
CA ARG A 111 30.59 -21.93 -8.54
C ARG A 111 30.19 -23.38 -8.30
N ASP A 112 31.10 -24.18 -7.70
CA ASP A 112 30.98 -25.64 -7.69
C ASP A 112 30.02 -26.18 -6.62
N GLN A 113 29.52 -25.33 -5.70
CA GLN A 113 28.57 -25.73 -4.65
C GLN A 113 27.40 -24.72 -4.50
N PRO A 114 26.38 -24.80 -5.35
CA PRO A 114 25.28 -23.80 -5.33
C PRO A 114 24.36 -23.87 -4.08
N LYS A 115 24.48 -24.90 -3.25
CA LYS A 115 23.68 -25.07 -2.02
C LYS A 115 24.37 -24.65 -0.73
N GLN A 116 25.70 -24.48 -0.74
CA GLN A 116 26.46 -23.90 0.37
C GLN A 116 27.26 -22.74 -0.20
N SER A 117 26.98 -21.52 0.24
CA SER A 117 27.69 -20.31 -0.14
C SER A 117 29.12 -20.33 0.45
N THR A 118 29.97 -21.20 -0.06
CA THR A 118 31.38 -21.22 0.31
C THR A 118 32.04 -19.99 -0.27
N VAL A 119 32.59 -19.17 0.62
CA VAL A 119 33.30 -17.95 0.25
C VAL A 119 34.63 -18.34 -0.34
N LYS A 120 34.89 -17.98 -1.59
CA LYS A 120 36.16 -18.20 -2.28
C LYS A 120 37.19 -17.14 -1.91
N GLU A 121 36.76 -15.86 -1.91
CA GLU A 121 37.63 -14.73 -1.68
C GLU A 121 36.87 -13.57 -1.09
N ILE A 122 37.50 -12.81 -0.19
CA ILE A 122 36.98 -11.57 0.36
C ILE A 122 37.99 -10.46 0.05
N ARG A 123 37.53 -9.37 -0.57
CA ARG A 123 38.34 -8.17 -0.80
C ARG A 123 37.70 -6.99 -0.15
N GLU A 124 38.49 -6.23 0.61
CA GLU A 124 38.05 -4.96 1.22
C GLU A 124 38.83 -3.82 0.57
N SER A 125 38.10 -2.73 0.32
CA SER A 125 38.69 -1.52 -0.27
C SER A 125 37.89 -0.30 0.17
N GLU A 126 38.63 0.82 0.30
CA GLU A 126 38.03 2.13 0.46
C GLU A 126 37.84 2.77 -0.91
N VAL A 127 36.60 3.13 -1.20
CA VAL A 127 36.21 3.74 -2.48
C VAL A 127 35.84 5.20 -2.26
N TYR A 128 36.44 6.08 -3.02
CA TYR A 128 36.04 7.48 -3.04
C TYR A 128 34.69 7.65 -3.71
N MET A 129 33.74 8.23 -2.98
CA MET A 129 32.35 8.40 -3.46
C MET A 129 32.06 9.80 -3.95
N GLY A 130 32.84 10.77 -3.52
CA GLY A 130 32.62 12.18 -3.85
C GLY A 130 32.88 13.12 -2.68
N GLU A 131 32.39 14.33 -2.80
CA GLU A 131 32.49 15.35 -1.76
C GLU A 131 31.11 15.71 -1.22
N ILE A 132 31.02 15.85 0.11
CA ILE A 132 29.80 16.31 0.78
C ILE A 132 30.05 17.69 1.36
N PRO A 133 29.20 18.69 1.06
CA PRO A 133 29.30 20.01 1.69
C PRO A 133 29.15 19.91 3.21
N LEU A 134 29.93 20.62 3.95
CA LEU A 134 29.85 20.71 5.40
C LEU A 134 29.06 21.95 5.82
N MET A 135 28.26 21.82 6.85
CA MET A 135 27.55 22.96 7.45
C MET A 135 28.48 23.73 8.40
N THR A 136 28.45 25.03 8.31
CA THR A 136 29.15 25.90 9.25
C THR A 136 28.41 25.97 10.58
N LYS A 137 29.07 26.49 11.63
CA LYS A 137 28.45 26.72 12.95
C LYS A 137 27.24 27.66 12.90
N LYS A 138 27.09 28.44 11.82
CA LYS A 138 25.96 29.35 11.58
C LYS A 138 24.79 28.70 10.85
N GLY A 139 24.86 27.41 10.55
CA GLY A 139 23.82 26.69 9.79
C GLY A 139 23.82 26.99 8.30
N SER A 140 24.94 27.50 7.76
CA SER A 140 25.10 27.82 6.33
C SER A 140 26.07 26.86 5.65
N PHE A 141 26.06 26.85 4.31
CA PHE A 141 27.00 26.15 3.46
C PHE A 141 27.80 27.14 2.61
N ILE A 142 29.06 26.83 2.36
CA ILE A 142 29.88 27.61 1.44
C ILE A 142 29.99 26.86 0.13
N ILE A 143 29.37 27.41 -0.91
CA ILE A 143 29.36 26.83 -2.26
C ILE A 143 29.87 27.88 -3.25
N ASN A 144 30.96 27.56 -3.96
CA ASN A 144 31.65 28.48 -4.86
C ASN A 144 31.99 29.82 -4.18
N GLY A 145 32.41 29.75 -2.91
CA GLY A 145 32.76 30.93 -2.11
C GLY A 145 31.57 31.74 -1.60
N THR A 146 30.34 31.43 -1.99
CA THR A 146 29.14 32.12 -1.52
C THR A 146 28.49 31.36 -0.37
N GLU A 147 28.07 32.10 0.65
CA GLU A 147 27.33 31.53 1.78
C GLU A 147 25.86 31.29 1.38
N ARG A 148 25.41 30.08 1.55
CA ARG A 148 24.04 29.63 1.20
C ARG A 148 23.40 28.93 2.37
N VAL A 149 22.08 29.04 2.46
CA VAL A 149 21.25 28.38 3.50
C VAL A 149 20.19 27.56 2.84
N ILE A 150 19.93 26.39 3.39
CA ILE A 150 18.81 25.54 2.99
C ILE A 150 17.55 26.04 3.71
N VAL A 151 16.55 26.47 2.95
CA VAL A 151 15.28 26.92 3.49
C VAL A 151 14.33 25.73 3.58
N SER A 152 13.68 25.55 4.73
CA SER A 152 12.66 24.52 4.93
C SER A 152 11.48 24.77 3.98
N GLN A 153 11.05 23.73 3.28
CA GLN A 153 9.95 23.79 2.33
C GLN A 153 8.81 22.91 2.79
N LEU A 154 7.60 23.47 2.82
CA LEU A 154 6.39 22.70 3.10
C LEU A 154 6.02 21.84 1.88
N HIS A 155 5.73 20.58 2.15
CA HIS A 155 5.19 19.67 1.15
C HIS A 155 4.08 18.80 1.76
N ARG A 156 3.32 18.11 0.93
CA ARG A 156 2.38 17.10 1.44
C ARG A 156 3.16 16.01 2.16
N SER A 157 2.71 15.63 3.35
CA SER A 157 3.32 14.51 4.08
C SER A 157 3.15 13.21 3.29
N PRO A 158 4.13 12.30 3.34
CA PRO A 158 3.92 10.94 2.88
C PRO A 158 2.78 10.28 3.64
N GLY A 159 2.00 9.44 2.98
CA GLY A 159 0.87 8.75 3.60
C GLY A 159 -0.27 8.52 2.64
N VAL A 160 -1.40 8.11 3.19
CA VAL A 160 -2.64 7.84 2.44
C VAL A 160 -3.66 8.93 2.75
N PHE A 161 -4.20 9.53 1.69
CA PHE A 161 -5.23 10.58 1.78
C PHE A 161 -6.51 10.06 1.15
N PHE A 162 -7.61 10.19 1.88
CA PHE A 162 -8.94 9.84 1.40
C PHE A 162 -9.69 11.15 1.11
N GLU A 163 -10.22 11.26 -0.09
CA GLU A 163 -10.92 12.45 -0.57
C GLU A 163 -12.22 12.05 -1.29
N HIS A 164 -13.10 12.99 -1.52
CA HIS A 164 -14.27 12.85 -2.38
C HIS A 164 -14.54 14.15 -3.13
N ASP A 165 -15.19 14.05 -4.29
CA ASP A 165 -15.45 15.17 -5.20
C ASP A 165 -16.60 16.12 -4.76
N ARG A 166 -17.26 15.83 -3.64
CA ARG A 166 -18.45 16.54 -3.15
C ARG A 166 -19.63 16.56 -4.14
N GLY A 167 -19.73 15.55 -4.99
CA GLY A 167 -20.77 15.43 -5.99
C GLY A 167 -20.68 16.44 -7.14
N LYS A 168 -19.52 17.05 -7.38
CA LYS A 168 -19.36 18.07 -8.43
C LYS A 168 -19.07 17.47 -9.81
N THR A 169 -18.51 16.28 -9.86
CA THR A 169 -18.02 15.67 -11.10
C THR A 169 -19.15 15.04 -11.92
N HIS A 170 -20.16 14.49 -11.25
CA HIS A 170 -21.30 13.82 -11.91
C HIS A 170 -22.60 14.57 -11.71
N SER A 171 -23.43 14.65 -12.77
CA SER A 171 -24.71 15.38 -12.79
C SER A 171 -25.74 14.87 -11.76
N SER A 172 -25.64 13.59 -11.35
CA SER A 172 -26.52 13.00 -10.32
C SER A 172 -26.18 13.42 -8.88
N GLY A 173 -25.10 14.20 -8.66
CA GLY A 173 -24.64 14.54 -7.32
C GLY A 173 -24.04 13.39 -6.52
N LYS A 174 -23.77 12.24 -7.15
CA LYS A 174 -23.13 11.08 -6.54
C LYS A 174 -21.73 11.43 -6.05
N LEU A 175 -21.41 11.03 -4.83
CA LEU A 175 -20.07 11.20 -4.26
C LEU A 175 -19.12 10.17 -4.86
N LEU A 176 -18.08 10.65 -5.54
CA LEU A 176 -17.02 9.81 -6.05
C LEU A 176 -15.85 9.87 -5.07
N PHE A 177 -15.54 8.73 -4.47
CA PHE A 177 -14.47 8.59 -3.50
C PHE A 177 -13.14 8.32 -4.20
N SER A 178 -12.08 8.85 -3.63
CA SER A 178 -10.72 8.62 -4.10
C SER A 178 -9.75 8.44 -2.93
N ALA A 179 -8.70 7.66 -3.15
CA ALA A 179 -7.61 7.50 -2.22
C ALA A 179 -6.30 7.78 -2.95
N ARG A 180 -5.43 8.56 -2.32
CA ARG A 180 -4.12 8.90 -2.88
C ARG A 180 -3.03 8.44 -1.94
N ILE A 181 -2.12 7.62 -2.45
CA ILE A 181 -0.93 7.18 -1.73
C ILE A 181 0.24 8.03 -2.20
N ILE A 182 0.81 8.81 -1.27
CA ILE A 182 1.95 9.67 -1.51
C ILE A 182 3.16 9.05 -0.81
N PRO A 183 4.18 8.57 -1.56
CA PRO A 183 5.39 8.04 -0.97
C PRO A 183 6.31 9.19 -0.53
N TYR A 184 7.29 8.90 0.31
CA TYR A 184 8.34 9.84 0.66
C TYR A 184 9.14 10.29 -0.58
N ARG A 185 9.44 9.33 -1.47
CA ARG A 185 10.09 9.55 -2.76
C ARG A 185 9.57 8.55 -3.76
N GLY A 186 9.09 9.01 -4.90
CA GLY A 186 8.59 8.16 -5.98
C GLY A 186 7.26 8.62 -6.55
N SER A 187 6.67 7.78 -7.36
CA SER A 187 5.43 8.04 -8.07
C SER A 187 4.22 7.97 -7.16
N TRP A 188 3.26 8.85 -7.37
CA TRP A 188 1.99 8.83 -6.65
C TRP A 188 1.08 7.75 -7.21
N LEU A 189 0.34 7.10 -6.32
CA LEU A 189 -0.66 6.12 -6.68
C LEU A 189 -2.04 6.64 -6.26
N ASP A 190 -2.90 6.84 -7.25
CA ASP A 190 -4.27 7.30 -7.06
C ASP A 190 -5.25 6.16 -7.32
N PHE A 191 -6.18 5.93 -6.40
CA PHE A 191 -7.34 5.08 -6.58
C PHE A 191 -8.59 5.96 -6.69
N GLU A 192 -9.44 5.72 -7.66
CA GLU A 192 -10.64 6.52 -7.90
C GLU A 192 -11.81 5.61 -8.27
N PHE A 193 -12.98 5.85 -7.66
CA PHE A 193 -14.22 5.29 -8.14
C PHE A 193 -14.79 6.14 -9.28
N ASP A 194 -15.29 5.50 -10.29
CA ASP A 194 -16.03 6.18 -11.35
C ASP A 194 -17.54 6.26 -11.03
N ALA A 195 -18.31 6.89 -11.92
CA ALA A 195 -19.76 7.01 -11.77
C ALA A 195 -20.51 5.66 -11.80
N LYS A 196 -19.88 4.62 -12.35
CA LYS A 196 -20.38 3.24 -12.43
C LYS A 196 -19.95 2.38 -11.26
N ASP A 197 -19.33 2.97 -10.22
CA ASP A 197 -18.78 2.28 -9.05
C ASP A 197 -17.60 1.34 -9.31
N ILE A 198 -16.92 1.52 -10.42
CA ILE A 198 -15.75 0.75 -10.78
C ILE A 198 -14.50 1.41 -10.20
N LEU A 199 -13.69 0.62 -9.52
CA LEU A 199 -12.43 1.08 -8.96
C LEU A 199 -11.34 1.13 -10.02
N HIS A 200 -10.79 2.30 -10.23
CA HIS A 200 -9.64 2.51 -11.11
C HIS A 200 -8.42 2.96 -10.32
N PHE A 201 -7.22 2.66 -10.82
CA PHE A 201 -5.99 3.23 -10.32
C PHE A 201 -5.21 3.96 -11.40
N ARG A 202 -4.37 4.90 -10.98
CA ARG A 202 -3.40 5.63 -11.80
C ARG A 202 -2.07 5.73 -11.11
N ILE A 203 -1.01 5.70 -11.89
CA ILE A 203 0.34 6.02 -11.44
C ILE A 203 0.74 7.34 -12.11
N ASP A 204 1.13 8.34 -11.31
CA ASP A 204 1.57 9.67 -11.79
C ASP A 204 0.60 10.30 -12.81
N ARG A 205 -0.71 10.23 -12.55
CA ARG A 205 -1.76 10.79 -13.43
C ARG A 205 -1.77 10.22 -14.86
N ARG A 206 -1.16 9.06 -15.09
CA ARG A 206 -1.21 8.36 -16.37
C ARG A 206 -2.59 7.75 -16.60
N ARG A 207 -2.73 6.90 -17.64
CA ARG A 207 -4.00 6.25 -18.00
C ARG A 207 -4.61 5.49 -16.82
N LYS A 208 -5.92 5.59 -16.65
CA LYS A 208 -6.70 4.78 -15.70
C LYS A 208 -6.69 3.32 -16.10
N MET A 209 -6.53 2.45 -15.09
CA MET A 209 -6.63 1.00 -15.23
C MET A 209 -7.52 0.45 -14.12
N PRO A 210 -8.22 -0.68 -14.32
CA PRO A 210 -8.96 -1.34 -13.25
C PRO A 210 -8.09 -1.63 -12.02
N GLY A 211 -8.60 -1.35 -10.83
CA GLY A 211 -7.84 -1.49 -9.56
C GLY A 211 -7.37 -2.93 -9.29
N THR A 212 -8.12 -3.91 -9.78
CA THR A 212 -7.81 -5.34 -9.64
C THR A 212 -6.52 -5.76 -10.34
N ILE A 213 -6.13 -5.09 -11.43
CA ILE A 213 -4.84 -5.34 -12.11
C ILE A 213 -3.67 -5.09 -11.16
N MET A 214 -3.74 -4.02 -10.36
CA MET A 214 -2.71 -3.72 -9.37
C MET A 214 -2.63 -4.79 -8.29
N LEU A 215 -3.77 -5.26 -7.79
CA LEU A 215 -3.84 -6.32 -6.79
C LEU A 215 -3.29 -7.65 -7.32
N LYS A 216 -3.64 -8.01 -8.56
CA LYS A 216 -3.07 -9.18 -9.25
C LYS A 216 -1.56 -9.05 -9.48
N ALA A 217 -1.07 -7.86 -9.83
CA ALA A 217 0.36 -7.60 -9.96
C ALA A 217 1.14 -7.76 -8.64
N LEU A 218 0.48 -7.50 -7.50
CA LEU A 218 1.01 -7.77 -6.16
C LEU A 218 0.95 -9.25 -5.75
N GLY A 219 0.44 -10.14 -6.63
CA GLY A 219 0.39 -11.58 -6.39
C GLY A 219 -0.93 -12.09 -5.80
N MET A 220 -1.98 -11.26 -5.72
CA MET A 220 -3.28 -11.71 -5.24
C MET A 220 -4.04 -12.46 -6.33
N THR A 221 -4.65 -13.59 -5.97
CA THR A 221 -5.57 -14.32 -6.85
C THR A 221 -6.98 -13.69 -6.80
N PRO A 222 -7.84 -13.89 -7.81
CA PRO A 222 -9.23 -13.42 -7.77
C PRO A 222 -9.97 -13.82 -6.49
N GLU A 223 -9.84 -15.06 -6.05
CA GLU A 223 -10.43 -15.55 -4.80
C GLU A 223 -9.91 -14.80 -3.58
N SER A 224 -8.59 -14.58 -3.50
CA SER A 224 -7.99 -13.86 -2.37
C SER A 224 -8.43 -12.40 -2.33
N ILE A 225 -8.63 -11.77 -3.50
CA ILE A 225 -9.19 -10.42 -3.62
C ILE A 225 -10.63 -10.40 -3.07
N LEU A 226 -11.49 -11.31 -3.55
CA LEU A 226 -12.86 -11.37 -3.09
C LEU A 226 -12.95 -11.65 -1.58
N LYS A 227 -12.15 -12.58 -1.06
CA LYS A 227 -12.08 -12.89 0.37
C LYS A 227 -11.62 -11.70 1.23
N GLN A 228 -10.76 -10.83 0.69
CA GLN A 228 -10.27 -9.65 1.41
C GLN A 228 -11.34 -8.55 1.52
N PHE A 229 -12.18 -8.39 0.49
CA PHE A 229 -13.13 -7.28 0.42
C PHE A 229 -14.57 -7.65 0.76
N TYR A 230 -14.95 -8.92 0.66
CA TYR A 230 -16.30 -9.39 0.92
C TYR A 230 -16.35 -10.41 2.05
N GLU A 231 -17.48 -10.45 2.70
CA GLU A 231 -17.90 -11.58 3.52
C GLU A 231 -18.69 -12.53 2.65
N PHE A 232 -18.79 -13.80 3.07
CA PHE A 232 -19.42 -14.85 2.27
C PHE A 232 -20.69 -15.33 2.97
N ASP A 233 -21.67 -15.70 2.13
CA ASP A 233 -22.87 -16.40 2.54
C ASP A 233 -22.79 -17.81 2.02
N ARG A 234 -22.92 -18.79 2.90
CA ARG A 234 -22.88 -20.21 2.55
C ARG A 234 -24.26 -20.73 2.21
N TYR A 235 -24.37 -21.36 1.05
CA TYR A 235 -25.54 -22.03 0.58
C TYR A 235 -25.31 -23.52 0.48
N THR A 236 -26.27 -24.32 0.95
CA THR A 236 -26.32 -25.79 0.78
C THR A 236 -27.50 -26.11 -0.10
N LEU A 237 -27.25 -26.81 -1.21
CA LEU A 237 -28.30 -27.21 -2.15
C LEU A 237 -29.06 -28.42 -1.57
N THR A 238 -30.36 -28.37 -1.65
CA THR A 238 -31.28 -29.49 -1.34
C THR A 238 -32.06 -29.87 -2.58
N GLN A 239 -32.75 -31.02 -2.57
CA GLN A 239 -33.49 -31.49 -3.74
C GLN A 239 -34.53 -30.49 -4.20
N ASP A 240 -35.24 -29.81 -3.29
CA ASP A 240 -36.36 -28.91 -3.56
C ASP A 240 -35.99 -27.40 -3.43
N GLY A 241 -34.75 -27.05 -3.06
CA GLY A 241 -34.37 -25.66 -2.82
C GLY A 241 -32.91 -25.49 -2.43
N ALA A 242 -32.62 -24.46 -1.67
CA ALA A 242 -31.34 -24.22 -1.05
C ALA A 242 -31.52 -23.77 0.41
N THR A 243 -30.54 -24.03 1.24
CA THR A 243 -30.50 -23.58 2.64
C THR A 243 -29.38 -22.55 2.77
N LEU A 244 -29.70 -21.40 3.35
CA LEU A 244 -28.74 -20.33 3.65
C LEU A 244 -28.34 -20.38 5.12
N GLU A 245 -27.05 -20.45 5.41
CA GLU A 245 -26.50 -20.23 6.74
C GLU A 245 -26.58 -18.76 7.13
N ILE A 246 -27.27 -18.44 8.24
CA ILE A 246 -27.58 -17.07 8.61
C ILE A 246 -26.60 -16.54 9.65
N ILE A 247 -26.18 -15.30 9.45
CA ILE A 247 -25.57 -14.48 10.48
C ILE A 247 -26.57 -13.39 10.87
N PRO A 248 -27.29 -13.52 12.01
CA PRO A 248 -28.40 -12.64 12.36
C PRO A 248 -28.06 -11.15 12.37
N SER A 249 -26.82 -10.79 12.73
CA SER A 249 -26.36 -9.41 12.75
C SER A 249 -26.35 -8.74 11.38
N ARG A 250 -26.22 -9.48 10.28
CA ARG A 250 -26.20 -8.98 8.90
C ARG A 250 -27.61 -8.64 8.39
N LEU A 251 -28.61 -9.35 8.86
CA LEU A 251 -30.01 -9.17 8.41
C LEU A 251 -30.62 -7.83 8.79
N ARG A 252 -30.03 -7.12 9.76
CA ARG A 252 -30.58 -5.86 10.25
C ARG A 252 -30.58 -4.77 9.19
N GLY A 253 -31.75 -4.31 8.81
CA GLY A 253 -31.94 -3.23 7.85
C GLY A 253 -32.10 -3.69 6.41
N GLU A 254 -31.95 -4.97 6.11
CA GLU A 254 -32.19 -5.56 4.80
C GLU A 254 -33.68 -5.74 4.53
N ILE A 255 -34.03 -5.86 3.26
CA ILE A 255 -35.37 -6.20 2.81
C ILE A 255 -35.42 -7.71 2.62
N ALA A 256 -36.39 -8.37 3.24
CA ALA A 256 -36.57 -9.80 3.10
C ALA A 256 -36.98 -10.16 1.67
N ALA A 257 -36.12 -10.89 0.95
CA ALA A 257 -36.41 -11.35 -0.41
C ALA A 257 -37.48 -12.47 -0.45
N PHE A 258 -37.71 -13.16 0.67
CA PHE A 258 -38.68 -14.24 0.85
C PHE A 258 -39.24 -14.21 2.29
N ASP A 259 -40.30 -14.99 2.53
CA ASP A 259 -40.90 -15.10 3.86
C ASP A 259 -39.96 -15.84 4.82
N ILE A 260 -39.49 -15.17 5.86
CA ILE A 260 -38.72 -15.81 6.93
C ILE A 260 -39.69 -16.44 7.90
N LYS A 261 -39.67 -17.77 8.01
CA LYS A 261 -40.57 -18.56 8.84
C LYS A 261 -39.84 -19.18 10.03
N ASP A 262 -40.54 -19.32 11.14
CA ASP A 262 -40.13 -20.09 12.29
C ASP A 262 -40.13 -21.60 11.96
N PRO A 263 -39.42 -22.47 12.68
CA PRO A 263 -39.55 -23.93 12.58
C PRO A 263 -40.98 -24.47 12.70
N GLU A 264 -41.89 -23.73 13.37
CA GLU A 264 -43.30 -24.03 13.48
C GLU A 264 -44.14 -23.57 12.27
N GLY A 265 -43.52 -22.92 11.26
CA GLY A 265 -44.19 -22.43 10.05
C GLY A 265 -44.80 -21.03 10.16
N LYS A 266 -44.68 -20.34 11.30
CA LYS A 266 -45.18 -18.98 11.49
C LYS A 266 -44.23 -17.98 10.80
N VAL A 267 -44.79 -17.05 10.05
CA VAL A 267 -44.02 -15.99 9.37
C VAL A 267 -43.55 -14.94 10.39
N ILE A 268 -42.23 -14.82 10.56
CA ILE A 268 -41.57 -13.78 11.39
C ILE A 268 -41.46 -12.48 10.59
N VAL A 269 -41.00 -12.57 9.35
CA VAL A 269 -40.87 -11.43 8.42
C VAL A 269 -41.46 -11.85 7.08
N ALA A 270 -42.44 -11.10 6.59
CA ALA A 270 -42.99 -11.33 5.27
C ALA A 270 -42.07 -10.74 4.18
N LYS A 271 -42.14 -11.33 2.97
CA LYS A 271 -41.47 -10.86 1.78
C LYS A 271 -41.64 -9.35 1.60
N ASP A 272 -40.63 -8.67 1.08
CA ASP A 272 -40.56 -7.23 0.80
C ASP A 272 -40.66 -6.32 2.05
N LYS A 273 -40.60 -6.88 3.27
CA LYS A 273 -40.53 -6.10 4.49
C LYS A 273 -39.10 -5.93 5.00
N ARG A 274 -38.84 -4.75 5.56
CA ARG A 274 -37.53 -4.44 6.16
C ARG A 274 -37.35 -5.17 7.48
N ILE A 275 -36.22 -5.85 7.63
CA ILE A 275 -35.86 -6.59 8.84
C ILE A 275 -35.41 -5.60 9.92
N ASN A 276 -36.16 -5.54 11.02
CA ASN A 276 -35.90 -4.67 12.14
C ASN A 276 -35.13 -5.38 13.26
N ALA A 277 -34.55 -4.62 14.18
CA ALA A 277 -33.83 -5.17 15.34
C ALA A 277 -34.68 -6.11 16.23
N ARG A 278 -36.02 -6.01 16.16
CA ARG A 278 -36.94 -6.93 16.86
C ARG A 278 -36.91 -8.32 16.19
N HIS A 279 -37.00 -8.35 14.88
CA HIS A 279 -36.97 -9.59 14.10
C HIS A 279 -35.63 -10.33 14.26
N VAL A 280 -34.52 -9.58 14.26
CA VAL A 280 -33.19 -10.17 14.50
C VAL A 280 -33.11 -10.84 15.88
N ARG A 281 -33.60 -10.15 16.93
CA ARG A 281 -33.62 -10.73 18.29
C ARG A 281 -34.56 -11.95 18.42
N GLU A 282 -35.63 -11.99 17.64
CA GLU A 282 -36.55 -13.11 17.59
C GLU A 282 -35.89 -14.33 16.91
N ILE A 283 -35.20 -14.11 15.80
CA ILE A 283 -34.40 -15.11 15.09
C ILE A 283 -33.28 -15.66 15.99
N GLU A 284 -32.54 -14.77 16.71
CA GLU A 284 -31.52 -15.16 17.66
C GLU A 284 -32.06 -15.99 18.83
N LYS A 285 -33.23 -15.63 19.38
CA LYS A 285 -33.88 -16.35 20.47
C LYS A 285 -34.35 -17.74 20.07
N LEU A 286 -34.80 -17.89 18.83
CA LEU A 286 -35.24 -19.17 18.26
C LEU A 286 -34.09 -20.06 17.85
N GLY A 287 -32.84 -19.51 17.86
CA GLY A 287 -31.65 -20.27 17.49
C GLY A 287 -31.64 -20.71 16.01
N ILE A 288 -32.30 -19.96 15.12
CA ILE A 288 -32.37 -20.27 13.71
C ILE A 288 -30.99 -19.96 13.10
N THR A 289 -30.28 -20.99 12.66
CA THR A 289 -28.98 -20.89 11.99
C THR A 289 -29.09 -21.03 10.49
N GLU A 290 -30.16 -21.65 9.99
CA GLU A 290 -30.36 -21.94 8.59
C GLU A 290 -31.76 -21.49 8.14
N LEU A 291 -31.85 -20.94 6.92
CA LEU A 291 -33.12 -20.56 6.31
C LEU A 291 -33.29 -21.28 4.97
N PRO A 292 -34.45 -21.89 4.73
CA PRO A 292 -34.80 -22.41 3.40
C PRO A 292 -35.04 -21.24 2.44
N VAL A 293 -34.33 -21.26 1.32
CA VAL A 293 -34.34 -20.20 0.29
C VAL A 293 -34.82 -20.80 -1.03
N PRO A 294 -35.79 -20.17 -1.72
CA PRO A 294 -36.13 -20.56 -3.07
C PRO A 294 -34.94 -20.43 -4.04
N LEU A 295 -34.84 -21.33 -5.01
CA LEU A 295 -33.77 -21.33 -6.01
C LEU A 295 -33.68 -20.02 -6.82
N ASP A 296 -34.81 -19.39 -7.06
CA ASP A 296 -34.90 -18.12 -7.79
C ASP A 296 -34.07 -17.01 -7.12
N ASN A 297 -33.87 -17.07 -5.81
CA ASN A 297 -33.07 -16.08 -5.07
C ASN A 297 -31.54 -16.30 -5.18
N LEU A 298 -31.12 -17.43 -5.73
CA LEU A 298 -29.70 -17.68 -6.02
C LEU A 298 -29.29 -17.09 -7.37
N ILE A 299 -30.24 -16.93 -8.28
CA ILE A 299 -30.00 -16.36 -9.61
C ILE A 299 -29.55 -14.89 -9.44
N GLY A 300 -28.45 -14.53 -10.11
CA GLY A 300 -27.86 -13.20 -9.99
C GLY A 300 -26.91 -13.00 -8.83
N LYS A 301 -26.75 -13.97 -7.91
CA LYS A 301 -25.68 -13.94 -6.91
C LYS A 301 -24.35 -14.31 -7.52
N VAL A 302 -23.27 -13.91 -6.87
CA VAL A 302 -21.90 -14.07 -7.36
C VAL A 302 -21.18 -15.13 -6.54
N ILE A 303 -20.54 -16.06 -7.20
CA ILE A 303 -19.75 -17.13 -6.57
C ILE A 303 -18.47 -16.56 -5.98
N ALA A 304 -18.15 -16.91 -4.74
CA ALA A 304 -17.02 -16.38 -4.00
C ALA A 304 -15.69 -17.11 -4.27
N THR A 305 -15.76 -18.44 -4.49
CA THR A 305 -14.59 -19.32 -4.66
C THR A 305 -14.76 -20.17 -5.90
N ASN A 306 -13.64 -20.63 -6.48
CA ASN A 306 -13.72 -21.57 -7.60
C ASN A 306 -14.36 -22.88 -7.13
N LEU A 307 -15.31 -23.37 -7.90
CA LEU A 307 -15.96 -24.67 -7.66
C LEU A 307 -15.31 -25.72 -8.55
N TYR A 308 -14.84 -26.77 -7.92
CA TYR A 308 -14.19 -27.88 -8.58
C TYR A 308 -15.09 -29.13 -8.48
N ASP A 309 -15.13 -29.90 -9.53
CA ASP A 309 -15.69 -31.24 -9.50
C ASP A 309 -14.76 -32.15 -8.68
N GLU A 310 -15.27 -32.84 -7.68
CA GLU A 310 -14.47 -33.73 -6.82
C GLU A 310 -13.89 -34.92 -7.57
N ASP A 311 -14.57 -35.39 -8.61
CA ASP A 311 -14.20 -36.60 -9.38
C ASP A 311 -13.18 -36.29 -10.49
N SER A 312 -13.38 -35.20 -11.25
CA SER A 312 -12.55 -34.87 -12.40
C SER A 312 -11.46 -33.82 -12.08
N GLY A 313 -11.65 -33.03 -11.01
CA GLY A 313 -10.80 -31.87 -10.68
C GLY A 313 -10.94 -30.71 -11.67
N GLU A 314 -11.92 -30.76 -12.57
CA GLU A 314 -12.20 -29.67 -13.48
C GLU A 314 -12.94 -28.52 -12.78
N VAL A 315 -12.72 -27.28 -13.26
CA VAL A 315 -13.39 -26.09 -12.73
C VAL A 315 -14.80 -26.04 -13.31
N VAL A 316 -15.80 -26.17 -12.46
CA VAL A 316 -17.22 -26.06 -12.84
C VAL A 316 -17.64 -24.60 -12.94
N ALA A 317 -17.19 -23.78 -11.98
CA ALA A 317 -17.44 -22.33 -11.95
C ALA A 317 -16.23 -21.60 -11.39
N ASN A 318 -15.94 -20.42 -11.93
CA ASN A 318 -14.87 -19.57 -11.43
C ASN A 318 -15.38 -18.61 -10.35
N ALA A 319 -14.46 -18.21 -9.49
CA ALA A 319 -14.72 -17.12 -8.55
C ALA A 319 -15.09 -15.84 -9.32
N ASN A 320 -16.12 -15.15 -8.88
CA ASN A 320 -16.73 -13.96 -9.48
C ASN A 320 -17.69 -14.25 -10.66
N ASP A 321 -18.01 -15.51 -10.95
CA ASP A 321 -19.07 -15.84 -11.90
C ASP A 321 -20.44 -15.57 -11.27
N GLU A 322 -21.37 -15.07 -12.08
CA GLU A 322 -22.75 -14.86 -11.69
C GLU A 322 -23.55 -16.15 -11.86
N ILE A 323 -24.35 -16.47 -10.87
CA ILE A 323 -25.18 -17.67 -10.90
C ILE A 323 -26.31 -17.47 -11.91
N THR A 324 -26.22 -18.18 -13.03
CA THR A 324 -27.27 -18.30 -14.03
C THR A 324 -28.03 -19.61 -13.81
N PRO A 325 -29.27 -19.77 -14.33
CA PRO A 325 -29.99 -21.03 -14.24
C PRO A 325 -29.18 -22.22 -14.81
N GLU A 326 -28.48 -21.98 -15.92
CA GLU A 326 -27.64 -23.00 -16.58
C GLU A 326 -26.46 -23.43 -15.70
N LEU A 327 -25.83 -22.46 -15.02
CA LEU A 327 -24.74 -22.75 -14.11
C LEU A 327 -25.18 -23.49 -12.86
N LEU A 328 -26.40 -23.18 -12.36
CA LEU A 328 -26.99 -23.87 -11.23
C LEU A 328 -27.30 -25.34 -11.54
N GLU A 329 -27.76 -25.62 -12.75
CA GLU A 329 -27.95 -26.99 -13.23
C GLU A 329 -26.62 -27.76 -13.30
N LYS A 330 -25.57 -27.15 -13.85
CA LYS A 330 -24.23 -27.74 -13.89
C LYS A 330 -23.68 -28.04 -12.49
N ILE A 331 -23.82 -27.11 -11.53
CA ILE A 331 -23.38 -27.31 -10.15
C ILE A 331 -24.07 -28.53 -9.54
N ARG A 332 -25.36 -28.74 -9.82
CA ARG A 332 -26.13 -29.91 -9.37
C ARG A 332 -25.70 -31.22 -10.06
N GLU A 333 -25.47 -31.18 -11.38
CA GLU A 333 -25.00 -32.33 -12.15
C GLU A 333 -23.67 -32.89 -11.65
N HIS A 334 -22.77 -32.00 -11.20
CA HIS A 334 -21.45 -32.35 -10.63
C HIS A 334 -21.50 -32.66 -9.13
N GLY A 335 -22.69 -32.73 -8.51
CA GLY A 335 -22.85 -33.16 -7.12
C GLY A 335 -22.24 -32.20 -6.08
N ILE A 336 -22.13 -30.89 -6.40
CA ILE A 336 -21.63 -29.90 -5.45
C ILE A 336 -22.78 -29.49 -4.54
N ASP A 337 -22.75 -29.96 -3.29
CA ASP A 337 -23.82 -29.74 -2.33
C ASP A 337 -23.75 -28.36 -1.66
N SER A 338 -22.55 -27.77 -1.50
CA SER A 338 -22.39 -26.49 -0.82
C SER A 338 -21.42 -25.58 -1.53
N PHE A 339 -21.72 -24.28 -1.55
CA PHE A 339 -20.85 -23.25 -2.10
C PHE A 339 -21.04 -21.91 -1.39
N ASP A 340 -20.02 -21.07 -1.51
CA ASP A 340 -20.02 -19.75 -0.91
C ASP A 340 -20.31 -18.68 -1.99
N THR A 341 -21.19 -17.73 -1.67
CA THR A 341 -21.47 -16.55 -2.50
C THR A 341 -21.03 -15.27 -1.82
N LEU A 342 -20.83 -14.20 -2.59
CA LEU A 342 -20.51 -12.90 -2.06
C LEU A 342 -21.72 -12.29 -1.34
N TYR A 343 -21.51 -11.82 -0.12
CA TYR A 343 -22.50 -11.01 0.59
C TYR A 343 -22.49 -9.58 0.06
N ILE A 344 -23.43 -9.27 -0.80
CA ILE A 344 -23.64 -7.96 -1.41
C ILE A 344 -24.98 -7.42 -0.96
N ASN A 345 -25.02 -6.16 -0.49
CA ASN A 345 -26.25 -5.49 -0.10
C ASN A 345 -26.31 -4.07 -0.68
N GLU A 346 -27.51 -3.50 -0.76
CA GLU A 346 -27.74 -2.15 -1.26
C GLU A 346 -27.37 -1.03 -0.27
N LEU A 347 -27.08 -1.38 0.99
CA LEU A 347 -26.87 -0.37 2.05
C LEU A 347 -25.43 0.15 2.07
N ASN A 348 -24.46 -0.74 2.13
CA ASN A 348 -23.04 -0.37 2.32
C ASN A 348 -22.02 -1.32 1.65
N ARG A 349 -22.47 -2.42 1.08
CA ARG A 349 -21.61 -3.45 0.46
C ARG A 349 -22.02 -3.71 -0.97
N GLY A 350 -21.74 -2.75 -1.83
CA GLY A 350 -22.00 -2.87 -3.27
C GLY A 350 -21.00 -3.79 -3.99
N PRO A 351 -21.28 -4.12 -5.26
CA PRO A 351 -20.48 -5.05 -6.07
C PRO A 351 -19.18 -4.44 -6.63
N TYR A 352 -18.67 -3.35 -6.04
CA TYR A 352 -17.58 -2.50 -6.56
C TYR A 352 -16.35 -3.26 -7.07
N ILE A 353 -15.79 -4.16 -6.26
CA ILE A 353 -14.60 -4.93 -6.61
C ILE A 353 -14.95 -6.09 -7.54
N SER A 354 -16.11 -6.72 -7.34
CA SER A 354 -16.64 -7.78 -8.22
C SER A 354 -16.81 -7.27 -9.65
N ASP A 355 -17.45 -6.11 -9.82
CA ASP A 355 -17.64 -5.48 -11.14
C ASP A 355 -16.32 -5.00 -11.74
N THR A 356 -15.40 -4.48 -10.91
CA THR A 356 -14.06 -4.12 -11.36
C THR A 356 -13.28 -5.35 -11.85
N LEU A 357 -13.43 -6.49 -11.16
CA LEU A 357 -12.77 -7.74 -11.53
C LEU A 357 -13.33 -8.32 -12.86
N ARG A 358 -14.62 -8.13 -13.14
CA ARG A 358 -15.24 -8.52 -14.42
C ARG A 358 -14.70 -7.71 -15.62
N LEU A 359 -14.36 -6.44 -15.40
CA LEU A 359 -13.76 -5.57 -16.43
C LEU A 359 -12.28 -5.82 -16.66
N ASP A 360 -11.65 -6.60 -15.80
CA ASP A 360 -10.23 -6.88 -15.84
C ASP A 360 -9.94 -8.08 -16.78
N GLU A 361 -9.54 -7.77 -18.01
CA GLU A 361 -9.20 -8.76 -19.05
C GLU A 361 -7.88 -9.52 -18.77
N THR A 362 -7.13 -9.18 -17.73
CA THR A 362 -5.81 -9.80 -17.44
C THR A 362 -5.91 -11.20 -16.83
N GLY A 363 -7.10 -11.69 -16.56
CA GLY A 363 -7.36 -13.04 -15.99
C GLY A 363 -6.98 -14.20 -16.90
N PHE A 364 -6.90 -13.98 -18.21
CA PHE A 364 -6.63 -15.05 -19.19
C PHE A 364 -5.17 -15.54 -19.24
N LEU A 365 -4.24 -14.86 -18.61
CA LEU A 365 -2.80 -15.21 -18.67
C LEU A 365 -2.34 -16.20 -17.59
N SER A 366 -3.16 -16.54 -16.59
CA SER A 366 -2.76 -17.41 -15.49
C SER A 366 -3.08 -18.90 -15.71
N ILE A 367 -3.88 -19.26 -16.69
CA ILE A 367 -4.37 -20.66 -16.89
C ILE A 367 -3.27 -21.56 -17.50
N HIS A 368 -2.21 -21.03 -18.08
CA HIS A 368 -1.16 -21.85 -18.74
C HIS A 368 0.03 -22.22 -17.86
N ARG A 369 0.05 -21.95 -16.55
CA ARG A 369 1.17 -22.31 -15.67
C ARG A 369 1.04 -23.62 -14.89
N HIS A 370 -0.04 -24.35 -15.03
CA HIS A 370 -0.26 -25.62 -14.28
C HIS A 370 -0.21 -26.89 -15.11
N SER A 371 0.02 -26.83 -16.41
CA SER A 371 0.42 -28.01 -17.16
C SER A 371 1.93 -28.04 -17.28
N GLY A 372 2.59 -28.83 -16.41
CA GLY A 372 4.02 -29.08 -16.49
C GLY A 372 4.39 -29.66 -17.85
N ARG A 373 4.95 -28.82 -18.70
CA ARG A 373 5.90 -29.16 -19.77
C ARG A 373 6.74 -27.92 -20.01
N ASP A 374 8.01 -28.06 -19.68
CA ASP A 374 9.10 -27.22 -20.10
C ASP A 374 9.23 -27.30 -21.62
N ASP A 375 8.55 -26.46 -22.35
CA ASP A 375 8.84 -26.15 -23.75
C ASP A 375 8.15 -24.82 -24.12
N CYS A 376 8.77 -23.71 -23.73
CA CYS A 376 8.52 -22.41 -24.35
C CYS A 376 9.66 -22.10 -25.33
N PRO A 377 9.39 -22.06 -26.64
CA PRO A 377 10.37 -21.51 -27.58
C PRO A 377 10.53 -20.02 -27.31
N SER A 378 11.76 -19.63 -27.07
CA SER A 378 12.22 -18.26 -26.95
C SER A 378 11.75 -17.41 -28.14
N GLY A 379 10.90 -16.45 -27.89
CA GLY A 379 10.62 -15.38 -28.82
C GLY A 379 9.16 -15.25 -29.22
N GLN A 380 8.59 -14.16 -28.78
CA GLN A 380 7.33 -13.51 -29.18
C GLN A 380 6.16 -13.62 -28.19
N TYR A 381 6.27 -12.90 -27.06
CA TYR A 381 5.08 -12.28 -26.47
C TYR A 381 5.36 -10.80 -26.18
N ARG A 382 4.98 -9.97 -27.13
CA ARG A 382 4.88 -8.52 -26.93
C ARG A 382 3.68 -8.24 -26.05
N GLN A 383 3.90 -7.90 -24.79
CA GLN A 383 2.86 -7.33 -23.95
C GLN A 383 2.52 -5.92 -24.44
N PRO A 384 1.28 -5.64 -24.85
CA PRO A 384 0.87 -4.27 -25.18
C PRO A 384 0.69 -3.52 -23.86
N GLY A 385 1.66 -2.72 -23.47
CA GLY A 385 1.57 -1.80 -22.33
C GLY A 385 2.81 -1.61 -21.48
N LEU A 386 3.78 -2.54 -21.47
CA LEU A 386 4.97 -2.43 -20.61
C LEU A 386 6.25 -1.97 -21.35
N ARG A 387 6.15 -1.58 -22.62
CA ARG A 387 7.31 -1.23 -23.44
C ARG A 387 7.78 0.22 -23.38
N ARG A 388 7.44 1.00 -22.37
CA ARG A 388 7.91 2.40 -22.31
C ARG A 388 8.67 2.78 -21.04
N CYS A 389 9.06 1.84 -20.21
CA CYS A 389 9.87 2.16 -19.03
C CYS A 389 11.38 1.93 -19.18
N GLU A 390 11.85 1.35 -20.30
CA GLU A 390 13.29 1.05 -20.49
C GLU A 390 14.00 1.87 -21.58
N ALA A 391 13.37 2.82 -22.20
CA ALA A 391 14.00 3.65 -23.22
C ALA A 391 13.72 5.14 -23.03
N GLU A 392 14.17 5.71 -21.93
CA GLU A 392 14.55 7.13 -21.83
C GLU A 392 15.39 7.31 -20.58
N ARG A 393 16.69 7.22 -20.79
CA ARG A 393 17.69 7.80 -19.91
C ARG A 393 17.85 9.28 -20.24
#